data_1857d81c42d4b09cd8c8adbda3a7f7ba
#
_entry.id   1857d81c42d4b09cd8c8adbda3a7f7ba
#
_cell.length_a   1.000
_cell.length_b   1.000
_cell.length_c   1.000
_cell.angle_alpha   90.00
_cell.angle_beta   90.00
_cell.angle_gamma   90.00
#
_symmetry.space_group_name_H-M   'P 1'
#
loop_
_entity.id
_entity.type
_entity.pdbx_description
1 polymer ?
#
loop_
_entity_poly.entity_id
_entity_poly.type
_entity_poly.pdbx_seq_one_letter_code
_entity_poly.pdbx_strand_id
1 'polypeptide(L)'
;MPPMLLRVAAITLALALSQVAAAASPEPLQLPQAEALTYWKPVEGTFRPQLNVDPGRVPFAEEVTVAYSVNKRGRTYDVKVVEAKPSTAFSGWALNAVKAMRFTATDSNTGRTPIRSEMTARWGSGK
;
A
#
# COMPACT_ATOMS: atom_id res chain seq x y z
N MET A 1 -50.95 3.06 20.77
CA MET A 1 -49.86 4.02 20.60
C MET A 1 -48.51 3.54 21.12
N PRO A 2 -48.42 2.96 22.34
CA PRO A 2 -47.14 2.44 22.80
C PRO A 2 -46.39 1.49 21.87
N PRO A 3 -47.05 0.58 21.10
CA PRO A 3 -46.32 -0.32 20.21
C PRO A 3 -45.51 0.35 19.12
N MET A 4 -45.91 1.54 18.69
CA MET A 4 -45.18 2.25 17.64
C MET A 4 -43.84 2.77 18.14
N LEU A 5 -43.72 3.15 19.40
CA LEU A 5 -42.48 3.62 19.99
C LEU A 5 -41.46 2.50 20.13
N LEU A 6 -41.92 1.30 20.44
CA LEU A 6 -41.05 0.13 20.54
C LEU A 6 -40.42 -0.25 19.21
N ARG A 7 -41.16 -0.11 18.12
CA ARG A 7 -40.64 -0.42 16.77
C ARG A 7 -39.51 0.53 16.39
N VAL A 8 -39.65 1.82 16.69
CA VAL A 8 -38.63 2.81 16.38
C VAL A 8 -37.35 2.52 17.13
N ALA A 9 -37.44 2.15 18.39
CA ALA A 9 -36.27 1.82 19.20
C ALA A 9 -35.52 0.61 18.65
N ALA A 10 -36.25 -0.41 18.19
CA ALA A 10 -35.62 -1.61 17.61
C ALA A 10 -34.83 -1.29 16.34
N ILE A 11 -35.37 -0.44 15.47
CA ILE A 11 -34.69 -0.05 14.24
C ILE A 11 -33.41 0.71 14.54
N THR A 12 -33.44 1.63 15.50
CA THR A 12 -32.27 2.40 15.89
C THR A 12 -31.14 1.49 16.41
N LEU A 13 -31.48 0.50 17.18
CA LEU A 13 -30.51 -0.46 17.71
C LEU A 13 -29.82 -1.25 16.58
N ALA A 14 -30.57 -1.70 15.59
CA ALA A 14 -30.01 -2.43 14.45
C ALA A 14 -29.01 -1.59 13.66
N LEU A 15 -29.28 -0.33 13.45
CA LEU A 15 -28.36 0.58 12.75
C LEU A 15 -27.05 0.76 13.51
N ALA A 16 -27.12 0.88 14.83
CA ALA A 16 -25.93 1.01 15.65
C ALA A 16 -25.01 -0.20 15.54
N LEU A 17 -25.56 -1.40 15.53
CA LEU A 17 -24.80 -2.63 15.35
C LEU A 17 -24.10 -2.69 13.99
N SER A 18 -24.76 -2.25 12.94
CA SER A 18 -24.17 -2.21 11.60
C SER A 18 -22.98 -1.26 11.54
N GLN A 19 -23.06 -0.11 12.17
CA GLN A 19 -21.98 0.86 12.21
C GLN A 19 -20.75 0.32 12.95
N VAL A 20 -20.94 -0.38 14.05
CA VAL A 20 -19.84 -1.00 14.78
C VAL A 20 -19.12 -2.04 13.95
N ALA A 21 -19.85 -2.87 13.21
CA ALA A 21 -19.24 -3.88 12.34
C ALA A 21 -18.43 -3.22 11.22
N ALA A 22 -18.92 -2.13 10.62
CA ALA A 22 -18.19 -1.41 9.58
C ALA A 22 -16.90 -0.78 10.10
N ALA A 23 -16.88 -0.32 11.34
CA ALA A 23 -15.70 0.31 11.94
C ALA A 23 -14.60 -0.70 12.28
N ALA A 24 -14.89 -2.01 12.31
CA ALA A 24 -13.91 -3.04 12.63
C ALA A 24 -12.84 -3.25 11.55
N SER A 25 -13.06 -2.76 10.32
CA SER A 25 -12.14 -2.94 9.18
C SER A 25 -11.82 -1.59 8.52
N PRO A 26 -10.97 -0.77 9.14
CA PRO A 26 -10.63 0.52 8.57
C PRO A 26 -9.81 0.37 7.30
N GLU A 27 -10.07 1.24 6.34
CA GLU A 27 -9.29 1.29 5.11
C GLU A 27 -7.93 1.94 5.35
N PRO A 28 -6.90 1.58 4.56
CA PRO A 28 -5.60 2.23 4.68
C PRO A 28 -5.69 3.70 4.25
N LEU A 29 -4.87 4.53 4.90
CA LEU A 29 -4.79 5.95 4.60
C LEU A 29 -4.06 6.17 3.27
N GLN A 30 -4.70 6.84 2.31
CA GLN A 30 -4.12 7.12 1.00
C GLN A 30 -3.14 8.29 1.10
N LEU A 31 -1.88 8.06 0.75
CA LEU A 31 -0.82 9.07 0.87
C LEU A 31 0.07 9.07 -0.37
N PRO A 32 0.56 10.25 -0.80
CA PRO A 32 1.65 10.29 -1.78
C PRO A 32 2.93 9.74 -1.16
N GLN A 33 3.88 9.36 -2.02
CA GLN A 33 5.12 8.68 -1.59
C GLN A 33 5.86 9.46 -0.49
N ALA A 34 6.02 10.77 -0.65
CA ALA A 34 6.75 11.56 0.33
C ALA A 34 6.11 11.53 1.73
N GLU A 35 4.78 11.55 1.80
CA GLU A 35 4.07 11.46 3.08
C GLU A 35 4.06 10.05 3.64
N ALA A 36 3.99 9.03 2.77
CA ALA A 36 4.03 7.65 3.20
C ALA A 36 5.31 7.36 3.99
N LEU A 37 6.43 7.94 3.58
CA LEU A 37 7.72 7.76 4.25
C LEU A 37 7.79 8.43 5.62
N THR A 38 6.87 9.34 5.95
CA THR A 38 6.76 9.90 7.29
C THR A 38 6.03 8.98 8.26
N TYR A 39 5.28 8.00 7.74
CA TYR A 39 4.54 7.02 8.53
C TYR A 39 5.29 5.69 8.65
N TRP A 40 5.91 5.25 7.57
CA TRP A 40 6.57 3.95 7.48
C TRP A 40 7.92 4.10 6.79
N LYS A 41 8.96 3.61 7.46
CA LYS A 41 10.32 3.64 6.94
C LYS A 41 10.66 2.28 6.35
N PRO A 42 11.11 2.20 5.08
CA PRO A 42 11.56 0.93 4.51
C PRO A 42 12.73 0.36 5.31
N VAL A 43 12.68 -0.94 5.57
CA VAL A 43 13.81 -1.64 6.17
C VAL A 43 14.89 -1.79 5.10
N GLU A 44 16.09 -1.33 5.39
CA GLU A 44 17.20 -1.35 4.45
C GLU A 44 17.47 -2.76 3.95
N GLY A 45 17.70 -2.89 2.64
CA GLY A 45 18.03 -4.17 2.03
C GLY A 45 16.84 -5.07 1.71
N THR A 46 15.60 -4.64 1.98
CA THR A 46 14.42 -5.46 1.69
C THR A 46 13.86 -5.25 0.28
N PHE A 47 14.21 -4.15 -0.39
CA PHE A 47 13.86 -3.94 -1.79
C PHE A 47 14.94 -4.59 -2.65
N ARG A 48 14.67 -5.78 -3.16
CA ARG A 48 15.65 -6.57 -3.92
C ARG A 48 15.03 -7.13 -5.20
N PRO A 49 14.98 -6.35 -6.28
CA PRO A 49 14.51 -6.88 -7.55
C PRO A 49 15.49 -7.93 -8.08
N GLN A 50 14.95 -9.08 -8.46
CA GLN A 50 15.77 -10.19 -8.99
C GLN A 50 15.80 -10.09 -10.51
N LEU A 51 16.82 -9.44 -11.03
CA LEU A 51 16.97 -9.18 -12.47
C LEU A 51 17.89 -10.22 -13.10
N ASN A 52 17.51 -10.66 -14.31
CA ASN A 52 18.34 -11.58 -15.11
C ASN A 52 19.43 -10.85 -15.90
N VAL A 53 19.37 -9.53 -15.92
CA VAL A 53 20.32 -8.68 -16.64
C VAL A 53 20.82 -7.58 -15.72
N ASP A 54 22.00 -7.06 -16.04
CA ASP A 54 22.53 -5.90 -15.34
C ASP A 54 21.68 -4.66 -15.68
N PRO A 55 21.02 -4.02 -14.69
CA PRO A 55 20.19 -2.85 -14.96
C PRO A 55 20.95 -1.72 -15.65
N GLY A 56 22.25 -1.58 -15.37
CA GLY A 56 23.08 -0.54 -15.99
C GLY A 56 23.37 -0.78 -17.46
N ARG A 57 23.14 -1.99 -17.96
CA ARG A 57 23.37 -2.32 -19.38
C ARG A 57 22.11 -2.22 -20.23
N VAL A 58 20.97 -1.89 -19.62
CA VAL A 58 19.75 -1.67 -20.38
C VAL A 58 19.90 -0.35 -21.15
N PRO A 59 19.77 -0.36 -22.50
CA PRO A 59 20.07 0.82 -23.31
C PRO A 59 19.06 1.95 -23.18
N PHE A 60 17.93 1.71 -22.56
CA PHE A 60 16.89 2.70 -22.32
C PHE A 60 16.48 2.67 -20.86
N ALA A 61 15.93 3.79 -20.38
CA ALA A 61 15.41 3.82 -19.02
C ALA A 61 14.03 3.17 -18.96
N GLU A 62 13.87 2.26 -18.01
CA GLU A 62 12.56 1.68 -17.67
C GLU A 62 12.10 2.28 -16.35
N GLU A 63 10.83 2.60 -16.28
CA GLU A 63 10.21 3.14 -15.08
C GLU A 63 8.93 2.37 -14.77
N VAL A 64 8.83 1.84 -13.56
CA VAL A 64 7.67 1.07 -13.13
C VAL A 64 7.13 1.67 -11.84
N THR A 65 5.85 2.02 -11.83
CA THR A 65 5.16 2.51 -10.65
C THR A 65 4.29 1.40 -10.07
N VAL A 66 4.49 1.11 -8.80
CA VAL A 66 3.79 0.03 -8.09
C VAL A 66 2.98 0.64 -6.95
N ALA A 67 1.69 0.33 -6.93
CA ALA A 67 0.82 0.68 -5.81
C ALA A 67 0.92 -0.41 -4.75
N TYR A 68 0.93 -0.02 -3.49
CA TYR A 68 1.07 -0.96 -2.38
C TYR A 68 0.39 -0.42 -1.13
N SER A 69 0.04 -1.32 -0.23
CA SER A 69 -0.42 -0.97 1.12
C SER A 69 0.54 -1.55 2.13
N VAL A 70 0.63 -0.93 3.30
CA VAL A 70 1.43 -1.42 4.43
C VAL A 70 0.49 -1.68 5.59
N ASN A 71 0.53 -2.90 6.15
CA ASN A 71 -0.30 -3.27 7.29
C ASN A 71 0.37 -2.92 8.61
N LYS A 72 -0.31 -3.16 9.72
CA LYS A 72 0.19 -2.84 11.06
C LYS A 72 1.50 -3.54 11.41
N ARG A 73 1.84 -4.61 10.71
CA ARG A 73 3.07 -5.38 10.93
C ARG A 73 4.22 -4.90 10.05
N GLY A 74 4.02 -3.85 9.25
CA GLY A 74 5.03 -3.34 8.34
C GLY A 74 5.20 -4.18 7.08
N ARG A 75 4.22 -4.98 6.72
CA ARG A 75 4.26 -5.81 5.53
C ARG A 75 3.39 -5.25 4.43
N THR A 76 3.85 -5.39 3.19
CA THR A 76 3.08 -4.93 2.03
C THR A 76 1.97 -5.92 1.70
N TYR A 77 0.87 -5.39 1.19
CA TYR A 77 -0.23 -6.19 0.68
C TYR A 77 -0.95 -5.40 -0.42
N ASP A 78 -1.80 -6.09 -1.17
CA ASP A 78 -2.54 -5.50 -2.29
C ASP A 78 -1.61 -4.73 -3.22
N VAL A 79 -0.53 -5.38 -3.64
CA VAL A 79 0.55 -4.81 -4.45
C VAL A 79 0.25 -5.03 -5.92
N LYS A 80 0.30 -3.95 -6.72
CA LYS A 80 0.03 -4.05 -8.15
C LYS A 80 0.80 -3.00 -8.94
N VAL A 81 1.13 -3.34 -10.19
CA VAL A 81 1.73 -2.38 -11.14
C VAL A 81 0.62 -1.49 -11.68
N VAL A 82 0.81 -0.17 -11.55
CA VAL A 82 -0.16 0.81 -12.06
C VAL A 82 0.34 1.51 -13.32
N GLU A 83 1.66 1.53 -13.55
CA GLU A 83 2.23 2.14 -14.75
C GLU A 83 3.60 1.54 -15.04
N ALA A 84 3.94 1.33 -16.31
CA ALA A 84 5.25 0.88 -16.74
C ALA A 84 5.60 1.57 -18.06
N LYS A 85 6.80 2.16 -18.13
CA LYS A 85 7.28 2.92 -19.31
C LYS A 85 8.73 2.58 -19.59
N PRO A 86 9.14 2.45 -20.85
CA PRO A 86 8.32 2.41 -22.06
C PRO A 86 7.62 1.05 -22.27
N SER A 87 7.96 0.03 -21.47
CA SER A 87 7.40 -1.31 -21.64
C SER A 87 7.10 -1.93 -20.27
N THR A 88 6.57 -3.16 -20.30
CA THR A 88 6.28 -3.92 -19.08
C THR A 88 7.40 -4.91 -18.75
N ALA A 89 8.57 -4.82 -19.41
CA ALA A 89 9.64 -5.82 -19.28
C ALA A 89 10.10 -6.02 -17.83
N PHE A 90 10.18 -4.95 -17.04
CA PHE A 90 10.67 -5.02 -15.66
C PHE A 90 9.55 -4.99 -14.61
N SER A 91 8.29 -4.94 -15.03
CA SER A 91 7.18 -4.77 -14.10
C SER A 91 7.05 -5.94 -13.11
N GLY A 92 7.27 -7.18 -13.57
CA GLY A 92 7.22 -8.34 -12.69
C GLY A 92 8.29 -8.31 -11.61
N TRP A 93 9.48 -7.86 -11.95
CA TRP A 93 10.58 -7.75 -10.99
C TRP A 93 10.28 -6.67 -9.94
N ALA A 94 9.77 -5.51 -10.38
CA ALA A 94 9.38 -4.44 -9.46
C ALA A 94 8.26 -4.90 -8.52
N LEU A 95 7.25 -5.56 -9.06
CA LEU A 95 6.14 -6.10 -8.29
C LEU A 95 6.63 -7.04 -7.18
N ASN A 96 7.47 -8.00 -7.53
CA ASN A 96 7.98 -8.98 -6.58
C ASN A 96 8.87 -8.33 -5.53
N ALA A 97 9.67 -7.33 -5.92
CA ALA A 97 10.53 -6.61 -4.99
C ALA A 97 9.72 -5.85 -3.95
N VAL A 98 8.63 -5.19 -4.36
CA VAL A 98 7.76 -4.47 -3.43
C VAL A 98 7.02 -5.43 -2.50
N LYS A 99 6.58 -6.58 -3.02
CA LYS A 99 5.93 -7.61 -2.19
C LYS A 99 6.85 -8.13 -1.07
N ALA A 100 8.15 -8.13 -1.32
CA ALA A 100 9.13 -8.62 -0.35
C ALA A 100 9.60 -7.54 0.64
N MET A 101 9.27 -6.28 0.40
CA MET A 101 9.69 -5.19 1.29
C MET A 101 9.11 -5.31 2.68
N ARG A 102 9.86 -4.77 3.64
CA ARG A 102 9.42 -4.64 5.02
C ARG A 102 9.53 -3.17 5.42
N PHE A 103 8.68 -2.76 6.33
CA PHE A 103 8.63 -1.39 6.82
C PHE A 103 8.59 -1.38 8.33
N THR A 104 9.14 -0.30 8.91
CA THR A 104 9.10 -0.04 10.35
C THR A 104 8.32 1.23 10.56
N ALA A 105 7.40 1.23 11.54
CA ALA A 105 6.64 2.43 11.89
C ALA A 105 7.60 3.50 12.40
N THR A 106 7.45 4.73 11.89
CA THR A 106 8.25 5.86 12.35
C THR A 106 7.76 6.35 13.72
N ASP A 107 8.53 7.24 14.35
CA ASP A 107 8.13 7.81 15.64
C ASP A 107 6.83 8.61 15.56
N SER A 108 6.52 9.16 14.38
CA SER A 108 5.24 9.86 14.16
C SER A 108 4.07 8.93 13.86
N ASN A 109 4.31 7.62 13.82
CA ASN A 109 3.28 6.62 13.55
C ASN A 109 3.24 5.54 14.62
N THR A 110 3.17 5.95 15.88
CA THR A 110 3.13 5.01 17.02
C THR A 110 1.89 4.11 16.98
N GLY A 111 0.81 4.59 16.38
CA GLY A 111 -0.41 3.81 16.20
C GLY A 111 -0.34 2.78 15.09
N ARG A 112 0.75 2.73 14.34
CA ARG A 112 0.93 1.79 13.24
C ARG A 112 -0.21 1.82 12.23
N THR A 113 -0.58 3.03 11.84
CA THR A 113 -1.66 3.27 10.89
C THR A 113 -1.33 2.63 9.55
N PRO A 114 -2.19 1.75 9.02
CA PRO A 114 -1.99 1.23 7.67
C PRO A 114 -2.10 2.35 6.63
N ILE A 115 -1.26 2.30 5.60
CA ILE A 115 -1.25 3.30 4.53
C ILE A 115 -1.31 2.61 3.17
N ARG A 116 -1.70 3.39 2.16
CA ARG A 116 -1.60 3.00 0.75
C ARG A 116 -0.92 4.09 -0.02
N SER A 117 0.06 3.71 -0.84
CA SER A 117 0.83 4.66 -1.61
C SER A 117 1.33 4.02 -2.90
N GLU A 118 2.20 4.73 -3.60
CA GLU A 118 2.84 4.26 -4.81
C GLU A 118 4.32 4.53 -4.72
N MET A 119 5.13 3.67 -5.34
CA MET A 119 6.54 3.95 -5.51
C MET A 119 6.95 3.68 -6.95
N THR A 120 7.95 4.42 -7.42
CA THR A 120 8.47 4.29 -8.78
C THR A 120 9.89 3.76 -8.72
N ALA A 121 10.13 2.66 -9.43
CA ALA A 121 11.46 2.09 -9.60
C ALA A 121 11.94 2.35 -11.02
N ARG A 122 13.23 2.64 -11.19
CA ARG A 122 13.84 2.94 -12.48
C ARG A 122 15.05 2.07 -12.72
N TRP A 123 15.19 1.61 -13.96
CA TRP A 123 16.32 0.82 -14.41
C TRP A 123 16.84 1.40 -15.73
N GLY A 124 18.12 1.14 -16.00
CA GLY A 124 18.73 1.48 -17.25
C GLY A 124 19.51 2.78 -17.20
N SER A 125 20.26 3.05 -18.28
CA SER A 125 21.12 4.24 -18.39
C SER A 125 20.40 5.45 -18.96
N GLY A 126 19.27 5.27 -19.61
CA GLY A 126 18.55 6.33 -20.29
C GLY A 126 19.19 6.76 -21.61
N LYS A 127 20.08 5.94 -22.17
CA LYS A 127 20.81 6.25 -23.43
C LYS A 127 20.47 5.28 -24.54
#